data_5a9c2186e40be83a81fde33ffa0c1a64
#
_entry.id   5a9c2186e40be83a81fde33ffa0c1a64
#
_cell.length_a   1.000
_cell.length_b   1.000
_cell.length_c   1.000
_cell.angle_alpha   90.00
_cell.angle_beta   90.00
_cell.angle_gamma   90.00
#
_symmetry.space_group_name_H-M   'P 1'
#
loop_
_entity.id
_entity.type
_entity.pdbx_description
1 polymer ?
#
loop_
_entity_poly.entity_id
_entity_poly.type
_entity_poly.pdbx_seq_one_letter_code
_entity_poly.pdbx_strand_id
1 'polypeptide(L)'
;MNKFISRLLVAALPLSFAACSDDDGPDHEIETVTVSNGAFIVNSGNLRNNIPGSLTFIDYATGQALQDVFKAANGRVLGDTPQNAVVYGSKMYIAVYQSNLIEVVDRASLKSLKTIPFDASEGQEPRFVLAHEGKVYASMYNGYVQRIDTLSLSIDGAVKVGPNPEEMCVAGDYLYVANSDGQNYQNGYVDGCTVSKIALGSFSEEKKINVGINPTKMASDGNNVYVITMGDYSAANPATLRQIVNDNTVNAIAPATLMGAGAGKLYFINAPYGASSIDYKVLDTATGTISAFPVSGVDSPAAIAVDPVVGDVFVTSYNMVGGYASYSTPGYIKQYKADGSLVKHYDTGVGPCYVNFNIAEVAK
;
A
#
# COMPACT_ATOMS: atom_id res chain seq x y z
N MET A 1 -18.11 -25.80 18.58
CA MET A 1 -18.02 -24.40 18.21
C MET A 1 -17.21 -24.26 16.90
N ASN A 2 -17.68 -24.84 15.79
CA ASN A 2 -16.96 -24.84 14.49
C ASN A 2 -17.99 -24.71 13.35
N LYS A 3 -18.64 -23.56 13.22
CA LYS A 3 -19.65 -23.34 12.16
C LYS A 3 -19.49 -22.04 11.36
N PHE A 4 -18.41 -21.30 11.52
CA PHE A 4 -18.27 -19.99 10.85
C PHE A 4 -17.25 -19.93 9.71
N ILE A 5 -16.47 -20.96 9.44
CA ILE A 5 -15.45 -20.98 8.37
C ILE A 5 -15.97 -21.56 7.04
N SER A 6 -17.21 -22.05 6.99
CA SER A 6 -17.73 -22.86 5.87
C SER A 6 -18.42 -22.09 4.74
N ARG A 7 -18.36 -20.76 4.65
CA ARG A 7 -19.05 -20.00 3.59
C ARG A 7 -18.16 -19.07 2.75
N LEU A 8 -16.83 -19.14 2.87
CA LEU A 8 -15.92 -18.46 1.94
C LEU A 8 -15.57 -19.35 0.73
N LEU A 9 -16.43 -20.32 0.40
CA LEU A 9 -16.33 -21.09 -0.84
C LEU A 9 -17.09 -20.34 -1.94
N VAL A 10 -16.48 -19.31 -2.50
CA VAL A 10 -16.72 -19.01 -3.92
C VAL A 10 -16.06 -20.17 -4.67
N ALA A 11 -16.88 -20.94 -5.39
CA ALA A 11 -16.48 -22.12 -6.13
C ALA A 11 -15.38 -21.75 -7.15
N ALA A 12 -14.12 -21.92 -6.76
CA ALA A 12 -13.04 -22.06 -7.72
C ALA A 12 -13.14 -23.50 -8.25
N LEU A 13 -13.78 -23.66 -9.41
CA LEU A 13 -13.69 -24.89 -10.18
C LEU A 13 -12.20 -25.09 -10.55
N PRO A 14 -11.59 -26.21 -10.18
CA PRO A 14 -10.28 -26.56 -10.71
C PRO A 14 -10.44 -26.85 -12.20
N LEU A 15 -9.87 -26.04 -13.08
CA LEU A 15 -9.64 -26.40 -14.47
C LEU A 15 -8.60 -27.51 -14.49
N SER A 16 -9.07 -28.76 -14.49
CA SER A 16 -8.26 -29.91 -14.85
C SER A 16 -8.09 -29.88 -16.37
N PHE A 17 -6.89 -29.57 -16.84
CA PHE A 17 -6.50 -29.80 -18.23
C PHE A 17 -6.45 -31.32 -18.47
N ALA A 18 -7.47 -31.85 -19.11
CA ALA A 18 -7.40 -33.14 -19.80
C ALA A 18 -6.91 -32.84 -21.22
N ALA A 19 -5.72 -33.30 -21.53
CA ALA A 19 -5.18 -33.28 -22.89
C ALA A 19 -5.91 -34.34 -23.76
N CYS A 20 -6.04 -33.99 -25.04
CA CYS A 20 -6.38 -34.80 -26.22
C CYS A 20 -7.85 -34.81 -26.66
N SER A 21 -8.12 -33.95 -27.66
CA SER A 21 -8.57 -34.38 -28.98
C SER A 21 -8.67 -33.15 -29.91
N ASP A 22 -8.12 -33.32 -31.11
CA ASP A 22 -8.24 -32.36 -32.22
C ASP A 22 -9.72 -32.13 -32.52
N ASP A 23 -10.19 -30.91 -32.27
CA ASP A 23 -11.40 -30.36 -32.85
C ASP A 23 -11.19 -28.85 -32.97
N ASP A 24 -10.96 -28.40 -34.24
CA ASP A 24 -10.80 -26.99 -34.61
C ASP A 24 -12.13 -26.22 -34.45
N GLY A 25 -12.60 -26.08 -33.25
CA GLY A 25 -13.64 -25.12 -32.89
C GLY A 25 -13.01 -23.75 -32.59
N PRO A 26 -13.69 -22.62 -32.88
CA PRO A 26 -13.12 -21.31 -32.59
C PRO A 26 -12.85 -21.20 -31.09
N ASP A 27 -11.62 -20.82 -30.73
CA ASP A 27 -11.22 -20.47 -29.38
C ASP A 27 -12.24 -19.45 -28.83
N HIS A 28 -13.15 -19.88 -27.98
CA HIS A 28 -13.99 -18.97 -27.21
C HIS A 28 -13.10 -18.32 -26.16
N GLU A 29 -12.52 -17.15 -26.47
CA GLU A 29 -11.95 -16.29 -25.42
C GLU A 29 -13.03 -16.07 -24.35
N ILE A 30 -12.77 -16.57 -23.15
CA ILE A 30 -13.65 -16.32 -22.01
C ILE A 30 -13.48 -14.83 -21.68
N GLU A 31 -14.52 -14.05 -21.99
CA GLU A 31 -14.55 -12.65 -21.54
C GLU A 31 -14.48 -12.59 -20.01
N THR A 32 -13.50 -11.85 -19.49
CA THR A 32 -13.37 -11.60 -18.05
C THR A 32 -13.75 -10.18 -17.69
N VAL A 33 -14.15 -9.98 -16.46
CA VAL A 33 -14.38 -8.67 -15.87
C VAL A 33 -13.60 -8.55 -14.56
N THR A 34 -12.99 -7.41 -14.35
CA THR A 34 -12.29 -7.09 -13.11
C THR A 34 -13.30 -6.69 -12.05
N VAL A 35 -13.26 -7.35 -10.90
CA VAL A 35 -14.13 -7.06 -9.74
C VAL A 35 -13.29 -6.78 -8.50
N SER A 36 -13.80 -5.92 -7.63
CA SER A 36 -13.28 -5.71 -6.29
C SER A 36 -14.20 -6.43 -5.29
N ASN A 37 -13.67 -7.43 -4.60
CA ASN A 37 -14.43 -8.26 -3.66
C ASN A 37 -14.32 -7.78 -2.20
N GLY A 38 -13.45 -6.81 -1.94
CA GLY A 38 -13.21 -6.30 -0.60
C GLY A 38 -11.89 -5.56 -0.47
N ALA A 39 -11.58 -5.17 0.76
CA ALA A 39 -10.34 -4.48 1.09
C ALA A 39 -9.65 -5.13 2.30
N PHE A 40 -8.35 -5.31 2.21
CA PHE A 40 -7.48 -5.69 3.31
C PHE A 40 -6.90 -4.44 3.96
N ILE A 41 -7.03 -4.32 5.28
CA ILE A 41 -6.42 -3.25 6.07
C ILE A 41 -5.25 -3.87 6.85
N VAL A 42 -4.06 -3.36 6.59
CA VAL A 42 -2.87 -3.71 7.37
C VAL A 42 -2.88 -2.89 8.65
N ASN A 43 -2.86 -3.56 9.78
CA ASN A 43 -2.80 -2.95 11.10
C ASN A 43 -1.41 -3.19 11.67
N SER A 44 -0.63 -2.13 11.86
CA SER A 44 0.78 -2.23 12.31
C SER A 44 0.93 -2.79 13.73
N GLY A 45 -0.13 -2.78 14.52
CA GLY A 45 -0.03 -3.05 15.95
C GLY A 45 0.73 -1.95 16.69
N ASN A 46 1.31 -2.30 17.82
CA ASN A 46 2.18 -1.42 18.59
C ASN A 46 3.23 -2.25 19.35
N LEU A 47 4.44 -2.33 18.80
CA LEU A 47 5.54 -3.12 19.37
C LEU A 47 5.86 -2.71 20.82
N ARG A 48 5.85 -1.41 21.13
CA ARG A 48 6.16 -0.90 22.49
C ARG A 48 5.15 -1.39 23.54
N ASN A 49 3.93 -1.68 23.12
CA ASN A 49 2.84 -2.17 23.99
C ASN A 49 2.59 -3.67 23.82
N ASN A 50 3.48 -4.39 23.10
CA ASN A 50 3.35 -5.82 22.79
C ASN A 50 2.04 -6.17 22.07
N ILE A 51 1.57 -5.28 21.20
CA ILE A 51 0.40 -5.51 20.34
C ILE A 51 0.91 -5.90 18.95
N PRO A 52 0.79 -7.17 18.55
CA PRO A 52 1.25 -7.62 17.24
C PRO A 52 0.42 -6.99 16.11
N GLY A 53 1.00 -6.96 14.93
CA GLY A 53 0.29 -6.56 13.73
C GLY A 53 -0.78 -7.58 13.32
N SER A 54 -1.78 -7.11 12.58
CA SER A 54 -2.91 -7.92 12.14
C SER A 54 -3.43 -7.50 10.77
N LEU A 55 -4.35 -8.29 10.20
CA LEU A 55 -5.12 -7.94 9.02
C LEU A 55 -6.60 -7.88 9.35
N THR A 56 -7.26 -6.81 8.94
CA THR A 56 -8.72 -6.71 8.85
C THR A 56 -9.14 -6.89 7.41
N PHE A 57 -10.20 -7.65 7.13
CA PHE A 57 -10.78 -7.79 5.79
C PHE A 57 -12.20 -7.24 5.78
N ILE A 58 -12.45 -6.26 4.91
CA ILE A 58 -13.79 -5.78 4.61
C ILE A 58 -14.32 -6.60 3.44
N ASP A 59 -15.35 -7.38 3.70
CA ASP A 59 -16.04 -8.19 2.71
C ASP A 59 -17.18 -7.36 2.09
N TYR A 60 -17.09 -7.06 0.79
CA TYR A 60 -18.09 -6.26 0.08
C TYR A 60 -19.42 -6.99 -0.10
N ALA A 61 -19.39 -8.32 -0.17
CA ALA A 61 -20.63 -9.11 -0.34
C ALA A 61 -21.52 -9.09 0.92
N THR A 62 -20.88 -9.11 2.11
CA THR A 62 -21.60 -9.08 3.39
C THR A 62 -21.62 -7.69 4.01
N GLY A 63 -20.73 -6.82 3.57
CA GLY A 63 -20.52 -5.50 4.15
C GLY A 63 -19.98 -5.56 5.59
N GLN A 64 -19.26 -6.60 5.98
CA GLN A 64 -18.70 -6.79 7.32
C GLN A 64 -17.17 -6.60 7.32
N ALA A 65 -16.61 -6.12 8.43
CA ALA A 65 -15.19 -6.14 8.69
C ALA A 65 -14.83 -7.33 9.58
N LEU A 66 -14.03 -8.24 9.04
CA LEU A 66 -13.53 -9.43 9.71
C LEU A 66 -12.16 -9.11 10.31
N GLN A 67 -12.04 -9.23 11.63
CA GLN A 67 -10.81 -8.89 12.35
C GLN A 67 -9.83 -10.05 12.38
N ASP A 68 -8.52 -9.72 12.38
CA ASP A 68 -7.40 -10.64 12.62
C ASP A 68 -7.46 -11.90 11.72
N VAL A 69 -7.84 -11.68 10.44
CA VAL A 69 -8.10 -12.78 9.49
C VAL A 69 -6.88 -13.65 9.19
N PHE A 70 -5.67 -13.09 9.28
CA PHE A 70 -4.43 -13.87 9.14
C PHE A 70 -4.29 -14.88 10.30
N LYS A 71 -4.47 -14.45 11.54
CA LYS A 71 -4.37 -15.32 12.71
C LYS A 71 -5.47 -16.40 12.70
N ALA A 72 -6.68 -16.02 12.31
CA ALA A 72 -7.78 -16.96 12.16
C ALA A 72 -7.46 -18.07 11.15
N ALA A 73 -6.80 -17.73 10.04
CA ALA A 73 -6.40 -18.70 9.03
C ALA A 73 -5.21 -19.56 9.45
N ASN A 74 -4.22 -19.01 10.18
CA ASN A 74 -2.92 -19.66 10.39
C ASN A 74 -2.64 -20.11 11.82
N GLY A 75 -3.46 -19.73 12.82
CA GLY A 75 -3.26 -20.06 14.23
C GLY A 75 -2.08 -19.35 14.90
N ARG A 76 -1.45 -18.38 14.21
CA ARG A 76 -0.34 -17.56 14.70
C ARG A 76 -0.55 -16.08 14.35
N VAL A 77 0.11 -15.18 15.07
CA VAL A 77 0.14 -13.76 14.73
C VAL A 77 0.90 -13.51 13.43
N LEU A 78 0.60 -12.39 12.76
CA LEU A 78 1.27 -11.97 11.52
C LEU A 78 2.74 -11.59 11.77
N GLY A 79 3.03 -10.99 12.91
CA GLY A 79 4.34 -10.49 13.30
C GLY A 79 4.27 -9.04 13.77
N ASP A 80 5.43 -8.44 13.95
CA ASP A 80 5.55 -7.09 14.51
C ASP A 80 5.69 -6.04 13.41
N THR A 81 4.85 -5.03 13.49
CA THR A 81 4.86 -3.83 12.65
C THR A 81 4.77 -4.12 11.14
N PRO A 82 3.75 -4.86 10.65
CA PRO A 82 3.47 -4.89 9.22
C PRO A 82 3.16 -3.47 8.72
N GLN A 83 3.66 -3.13 7.52
CA GLN A 83 3.60 -1.77 6.98
C GLN A 83 2.66 -1.64 5.78
N ASN A 84 2.74 -2.59 4.86
CA ASN A 84 1.81 -2.64 3.74
C ASN A 84 1.65 -4.07 3.21
N ALA A 85 0.74 -4.23 2.26
CA ALA A 85 0.53 -5.46 1.53
C ALA A 85 0.20 -5.17 0.06
N VAL A 86 0.49 -6.12 -0.81
CA VAL A 86 0.07 -6.10 -2.21
C VAL A 86 -0.55 -7.43 -2.62
N VAL A 87 -1.72 -7.36 -3.26
CA VAL A 87 -2.34 -8.51 -3.91
C VAL A 87 -1.83 -8.61 -5.35
N TYR A 88 -1.34 -9.78 -5.73
CA TYR A 88 -0.93 -10.07 -7.11
C TYR A 88 -1.27 -11.52 -7.48
N GLY A 89 -2.10 -11.67 -8.50
CA GLY A 89 -2.65 -12.97 -8.89
C GLY A 89 -3.41 -13.66 -7.75
N SER A 90 -3.06 -14.91 -7.45
CA SER A 90 -3.65 -15.68 -6.35
C SER A 90 -2.99 -15.43 -4.99
N LYS A 91 -2.05 -14.50 -4.88
CA LYS A 91 -1.24 -14.30 -3.67
C LYS A 91 -1.38 -12.89 -3.11
N MET A 92 -1.11 -12.75 -1.83
CA MET A 92 -0.86 -11.47 -1.17
C MET A 92 0.49 -11.52 -0.47
N TYR A 93 1.27 -10.45 -0.64
CA TYR A 93 2.59 -10.25 -0.05
C TYR A 93 2.49 -9.16 0.99
N ILE A 94 2.99 -9.40 2.20
CA ILE A 94 2.85 -8.50 3.34
C ILE A 94 4.25 -8.19 3.87
N ALA A 95 4.64 -6.92 3.85
CA ALA A 95 5.90 -6.46 4.45
C ALA A 95 5.74 -6.36 5.96
N VAL A 96 6.51 -7.15 6.73
CA VAL A 96 6.47 -7.18 8.19
C VAL A 96 7.79 -6.65 8.72
N TYR A 97 7.85 -5.34 8.92
CA TYR A 97 9.04 -4.54 9.13
C TYR A 97 9.90 -5.02 10.31
N GLN A 98 9.38 -5.02 11.52
CA GLN A 98 10.14 -5.39 12.72
C GLN A 98 10.39 -6.90 12.85
N SER A 99 9.58 -7.72 12.20
CA SER A 99 9.85 -9.15 12.09
C SER A 99 10.85 -9.48 10.98
N ASN A 100 11.27 -8.50 10.20
CA ASN A 100 12.26 -8.59 9.14
C ASN A 100 11.96 -9.67 8.09
N LEU A 101 10.70 -9.73 7.63
CA LEU A 101 10.24 -10.73 6.68
C LEU A 101 9.14 -10.20 5.76
N ILE A 102 8.94 -10.88 4.64
CA ILE A 102 7.72 -10.79 3.85
C ILE A 102 6.93 -12.09 4.05
N GLU A 103 5.67 -11.95 4.48
CA GLU A 103 4.72 -13.05 4.56
C GLU A 103 3.97 -13.16 3.23
N VAL A 104 3.97 -14.34 2.61
CA VAL A 104 3.23 -14.63 1.39
C VAL A 104 2.08 -15.55 1.72
N VAL A 105 0.87 -15.12 1.42
CA VAL A 105 -0.35 -15.91 1.67
C VAL A 105 -1.12 -16.16 0.39
N ASP A 106 -1.87 -17.26 0.35
CA ASP A 106 -2.93 -17.43 -0.64
C ASP A 106 -4.03 -16.39 -0.42
N ARG A 107 -4.39 -15.64 -1.44
CA ARG A 107 -5.32 -14.51 -1.35
C ARG A 107 -6.71 -14.91 -0.87
N ALA A 108 -7.20 -16.07 -1.27
CA ALA A 108 -8.56 -16.50 -0.98
C ALA A 108 -8.71 -17.11 0.42
N SER A 109 -7.76 -17.95 0.82
CA SER A 109 -7.79 -18.66 2.11
C SER A 109 -7.01 -17.98 3.21
N LEU A 110 -6.15 -17.02 2.88
CA LEU A 110 -5.18 -16.35 3.75
C LEU A 110 -4.19 -17.32 4.42
N LYS A 111 -4.09 -18.55 3.91
CA LYS A 111 -3.09 -19.53 4.37
C LYS A 111 -1.70 -19.08 3.95
N SER A 112 -0.76 -19.14 4.90
CA SER A 112 0.64 -18.89 4.64
C SER A 112 1.17 -19.90 3.62
N LEU A 113 1.73 -19.40 2.53
CA LEU A 113 2.40 -20.16 1.49
C LEU A 113 3.90 -20.16 1.72
N LYS A 114 4.45 -19.02 2.12
CA LYS A 114 5.87 -18.83 2.36
C LYS A 114 6.13 -17.62 3.25
N THR A 115 7.11 -17.76 4.11
CA THR A 115 7.76 -16.65 4.81
C THR A 115 9.13 -16.43 4.18
N ILE A 116 9.44 -15.21 3.73
CA ILE A 116 10.72 -14.83 3.15
C ILE A 116 11.45 -13.96 4.18
N PRO A 117 12.41 -14.52 4.94
CA PRO A 117 13.20 -13.77 5.92
C PRO A 117 14.31 -12.97 5.22
N PHE A 118 14.75 -11.88 5.85
CA PHE A 118 15.82 -11.02 5.37
C PHE A 118 16.92 -10.94 6.44
N ASP A 119 17.95 -11.75 6.30
CA ASP A 119 19.13 -11.79 7.16
C ASP A 119 20.41 -11.35 6.47
N ALA A 120 20.33 -11.09 5.15
CA ALA A 120 21.45 -10.67 4.33
C ALA A 120 21.71 -9.17 4.44
N SER A 121 22.97 -8.77 4.21
CA SER A 121 23.39 -7.36 4.22
C SER A 121 22.74 -6.50 3.14
N GLU A 122 22.25 -7.10 2.06
CA GLU A 122 21.66 -6.41 0.90
C GLU A 122 20.15 -6.16 1.01
N GLY A 123 19.51 -6.47 2.12
CA GLY A 123 18.11 -6.19 2.33
C GLY A 123 17.68 -6.59 3.72
N GLN A 124 17.25 -5.61 4.51
CA GLN A 124 16.71 -5.80 5.85
C GLN A 124 15.57 -4.82 6.08
N GLU A 125 14.65 -5.18 6.97
CA GLU A 125 13.56 -4.32 7.39
C GLU A 125 12.65 -3.90 6.24
N PRO A 126 11.88 -4.84 5.63
CA PRO A 126 10.98 -4.57 4.51
C PRO A 126 9.94 -3.52 4.88
N ARG A 127 9.91 -2.43 4.11
CA ARG A 127 9.11 -1.26 4.40
C ARG A 127 7.85 -1.19 3.55
N PHE A 128 7.98 -1.48 2.26
CA PHE A 128 6.90 -1.39 1.30
C PHE A 128 7.06 -2.48 0.24
N VAL A 129 5.96 -3.06 -0.22
CA VAL A 129 5.92 -4.01 -1.33
C VAL A 129 4.98 -3.52 -2.43
N LEU A 130 5.41 -3.69 -3.67
CA LEU A 130 4.69 -3.35 -4.88
C LEU A 130 4.84 -4.48 -5.90
N ALA A 131 3.77 -4.83 -6.61
CA ALA A 131 3.81 -5.85 -7.64
C ALA A 131 3.70 -5.25 -9.04
N HIS A 132 4.51 -5.75 -9.96
CA HIS A 132 4.47 -5.38 -11.38
C HIS A 132 5.08 -6.50 -12.23
N GLU A 133 4.38 -6.89 -13.30
CA GLU A 133 4.84 -7.84 -14.36
C GLU A 133 5.52 -9.10 -13.82
N GLY A 134 4.82 -9.85 -12.97
CA GLY A 134 5.33 -11.13 -12.44
C GLY A 134 6.36 -11.00 -11.33
N LYS A 135 6.67 -9.80 -10.89
CA LYS A 135 7.62 -9.51 -9.81
C LYS A 135 6.96 -8.75 -8.66
N VAL A 136 7.50 -8.94 -7.46
CA VAL A 136 7.24 -8.09 -6.31
C VAL A 136 8.53 -7.39 -5.94
N TYR A 137 8.46 -6.09 -5.82
CA TYR A 137 9.55 -5.23 -5.38
C TYR A 137 9.33 -4.87 -3.93
N ALA A 138 10.38 -4.95 -3.11
CA ALA A 138 10.33 -4.60 -1.70
C ALA A 138 11.38 -3.54 -1.37
N SER A 139 10.96 -2.37 -0.89
CA SER A 139 11.90 -1.40 -0.31
C SER A 139 12.38 -1.90 1.05
N MET A 140 13.69 -1.89 1.25
CA MET A 140 14.36 -2.40 2.45
C MET A 140 15.01 -1.24 3.18
N TYR A 141 14.65 -1.03 4.43
CA TYR A 141 14.99 0.20 5.16
C TYR A 141 16.49 0.44 5.33
N ASN A 142 17.31 -0.59 5.11
CA ASN A 142 18.77 -0.48 5.07
C ASN A 142 19.34 -0.02 3.71
N GLY A 143 18.52 0.51 2.80
CA GLY A 143 18.97 1.18 1.57
C GLY A 143 19.00 0.33 0.31
N TYR A 144 18.11 -0.67 0.20
CA TYR A 144 17.99 -1.53 -0.96
C TYR A 144 16.54 -1.63 -1.46
N VAL A 145 16.38 -2.06 -2.70
CA VAL A 145 15.15 -2.65 -3.24
C VAL A 145 15.46 -4.09 -3.60
N GLN A 146 14.71 -5.02 -3.02
CA GLN A 146 14.74 -6.43 -3.37
C GLN A 146 13.67 -6.73 -4.43
N ARG A 147 13.98 -7.65 -5.37
CA ARG A 147 13.02 -8.15 -6.34
C ARG A 147 12.75 -9.63 -6.07
N ILE A 148 11.47 -10.00 -6.00
CA ILE A 148 10.97 -11.34 -5.70
C ILE A 148 10.21 -11.85 -6.91
N ASP A 149 10.56 -13.02 -7.41
CA ASP A 149 9.82 -13.71 -8.46
C ASP A 149 8.53 -14.33 -7.91
N THR A 150 7.39 -14.05 -8.55
CA THR A 150 6.06 -14.46 -8.03
C THR A 150 5.73 -15.93 -8.24
N LEU A 151 6.48 -16.65 -9.09
CA LEU A 151 6.30 -18.08 -9.32
C LEU A 151 7.14 -18.90 -8.33
N SER A 152 8.44 -18.60 -8.24
CA SER A 152 9.36 -19.33 -7.35
C SER A 152 9.31 -18.85 -5.90
N LEU A 153 8.77 -17.68 -5.64
CA LEU A 153 8.76 -16.98 -4.35
C LEU A 153 10.17 -16.82 -3.77
N SER A 154 11.14 -16.52 -4.63
CA SER A 154 12.53 -16.32 -4.26
C SER A 154 13.02 -14.94 -4.72
N ILE A 155 13.97 -14.39 -3.98
CA ILE A 155 14.66 -13.15 -4.34
C ILE A 155 15.51 -13.44 -5.58
N ASP A 156 15.36 -12.67 -6.64
CA ASP A 156 16.11 -12.80 -7.89
C ASP A 156 16.91 -11.55 -8.26
N GLY A 157 16.93 -10.53 -7.41
CA GLY A 157 17.73 -9.33 -7.60
C GLY A 157 17.66 -8.37 -6.44
N ALA A 158 18.68 -7.52 -6.32
CA ALA A 158 18.78 -6.43 -5.36
C ALA A 158 19.42 -5.20 -6.01
N VAL A 159 18.91 -4.01 -5.68
CA VAL A 159 19.47 -2.73 -6.13
C VAL A 159 19.69 -1.83 -4.92
N LYS A 160 20.89 -1.27 -4.80
CA LYS A 160 21.17 -0.27 -3.79
C LYS A 160 20.59 1.08 -4.21
N VAL A 161 19.87 1.73 -3.28
CA VAL A 161 19.22 3.03 -3.48
C VAL A 161 19.72 4.05 -2.43
N GLY A 162 18.94 5.05 -2.09
CA GLY A 162 19.25 5.96 -0.99
C GLY A 162 18.92 5.37 0.39
N PRO A 163 19.21 6.10 1.47
CA PRO A 163 18.95 5.63 2.83
C PRO A 163 17.46 5.61 3.16
N ASN A 164 17.07 4.62 3.95
CA ASN A 164 15.74 4.40 4.46
C ASN A 164 14.65 4.57 3.38
N PRO A 165 14.67 3.72 2.32
CA PRO A 165 13.65 3.79 1.28
C PRO A 165 12.28 3.41 1.84
N GLU A 166 11.27 4.19 1.43
CA GLU A 166 9.87 4.12 1.84
C GLU A 166 8.99 3.59 0.71
N GLU A 167 7.94 4.31 0.34
CA GLU A 167 7.02 3.89 -0.71
C GLU A 167 7.64 3.94 -2.11
N MET A 168 7.02 3.16 -3.00
CA MET A 168 7.42 3.03 -4.40
C MET A 168 6.20 3.14 -5.30
N CYS A 169 6.41 3.56 -6.54
CA CYS A 169 5.42 3.44 -7.61
C CYS A 169 6.08 3.11 -8.95
N VAL A 170 5.30 2.60 -9.89
CA VAL A 170 5.73 2.35 -11.27
C VAL A 170 5.10 3.39 -12.18
N ALA A 171 5.89 3.92 -13.11
CA ALA A 171 5.41 4.73 -14.23
C ALA A 171 6.23 4.39 -15.47
N GLY A 172 5.58 3.97 -16.55
CA GLY A 172 6.25 3.41 -17.73
C GLY A 172 7.18 2.26 -17.35
N ASP A 173 8.38 2.26 -17.89
CA ASP A 173 9.38 1.21 -17.69
C ASP A 173 10.23 1.39 -16.42
N TYR A 174 9.78 2.22 -15.47
CA TYR A 174 10.57 2.60 -14.31
C TYR A 174 9.85 2.40 -12.98
N LEU A 175 10.61 1.92 -12.00
CA LEU A 175 10.26 1.93 -10.59
C LEU A 175 10.87 3.16 -9.93
N TYR A 176 10.04 3.93 -9.23
CA TYR A 176 10.45 5.12 -8.46
C TYR A 176 10.37 4.80 -6.97
N VAL A 177 11.41 5.16 -6.22
CA VAL A 177 11.59 4.79 -4.81
C VAL A 177 11.94 6.04 -3.99
N ALA A 178 11.13 6.36 -2.99
CA ALA A 178 11.39 7.48 -2.08
C ALA A 178 12.49 7.13 -1.09
N ASN A 179 13.54 7.94 -0.97
CA ASN A 179 14.64 7.76 -0.02
C ASN A 179 14.54 8.80 1.08
N SER A 180 14.02 8.41 2.24
CA SER A 180 13.61 9.34 3.30
C SER A 180 14.74 9.74 4.25
N ASP A 181 15.76 8.89 4.42
CA ASP A 181 16.75 9.00 5.51
C ASP A 181 16.08 9.10 6.90
N GLY A 182 14.92 8.42 7.06
CA GLY A 182 14.02 8.59 8.19
C GLY A 182 14.62 8.29 9.57
N GLN A 183 15.68 7.47 9.63
CA GLN A 183 16.40 7.21 10.88
C GLN A 183 17.37 8.35 11.27
N ASN A 184 17.67 9.24 10.34
CA ASN A 184 18.62 10.35 10.54
C ASN A 184 17.91 11.70 10.87
N TYR A 185 16.74 11.60 11.51
CA TYR A 185 15.92 12.78 11.84
C TYR A 185 16.64 13.82 12.71
N GLN A 186 17.57 13.38 13.57
CA GLN A 186 18.34 14.28 14.43
C GLN A 186 19.31 15.17 13.64
N ASN A 187 19.73 14.75 12.44
CA ASN A 187 20.57 15.51 11.53
C ASN A 187 19.79 16.16 10.36
N GLY A 188 18.44 16.25 10.49
CA GLY A 188 17.59 16.93 9.52
C GLY A 188 17.43 16.17 8.20
N TYR A 189 17.53 14.83 8.19
CA TYR A 189 17.36 13.98 6.98
C TYR A 189 18.33 14.35 5.86
N VAL A 190 19.59 14.60 6.18
CA VAL A 190 20.59 15.21 5.28
C VAL A 190 20.78 14.47 3.95
N ASP A 191 20.63 13.14 3.94
CA ASP A 191 20.74 12.28 2.76
C ASP A 191 19.36 11.84 2.22
N GLY A 192 18.28 12.27 2.86
CA GLY A 192 16.89 11.94 2.54
C GLY A 192 16.20 13.02 1.72
N CYS A 193 16.64 13.24 0.49
CA CYS A 193 16.06 14.26 -0.39
C CYS A 193 15.83 13.77 -1.83
N THR A 194 15.91 12.47 -2.07
CA THR A 194 15.86 11.93 -3.42
C THR A 194 14.80 10.87 -3.64
N VAL A 195 14.41 10.71 -4.89
CA VAL A 195 13.71 9.55 -5.43
C VAL A 195 14.66 8.82 -6.36
N SER A 196 14.90 7.53 -6.13
CA SER A 196 15.65 6.67 -7.04
C SER A 196 14.76 6.26 -8.20
N LYS A 197 15.25 6.40 -9.44
CA LYS A 197 14.63 5.92 -10.67
C LYS A 197 15.37 4.66 -11.12
N ILE A 198 14.69 3.52 -11.14
CA ILE A 198 15.23 2.20 -11.44
C ILE A 198 14.59 1.71 -12.73
N ALA A 199 15.39 1.35 -13.74
CA ALA A 199 14.90 0.71 -14.95
C ALA A 199 14.45 -0.72 -14.62
N LEU A 200 13.19 -1.05 -14.92
CA LEU A 200 12.60 -2.37 -14.61
C LEU A 200 13.26 -3.50 -15.39
N GLY A 201 13.60 -3.26 -16.68
CA GLY A 201 14.20 -4.26 -17.55
C GLY A 201 15.59 -4.71 -17.10
N SER A 202 16.49 -3.77 -16.75
CA SER A 202 17.84 -4.09 -16.27
C SER A 202 17.91 -4.27 -14.75
N PHE A 203 16.89 -3.85 -14.03
CA PHE A 203 16.83 -3.75 -12.58
C PHE A 203 18.05 -3.04 -12.00
N SER A 204 18.32 -1.82 -12.50
CA SER A 204 19.43 -0.98 -12.06
C SER A 204 18.99 0.46 -11.86
N GLU A 205 19.56 1.14 -10.85
CA GLU A 205 19.31 2.56 -10.62
C GLU A 205 20.00 3.38 -11.73
N GLU A 206 19.22 4.18 -12.45
CA GLU A 206 19.71 5.08 -13.48
C GLU A 206 19.97 6.48 -12.93
N LYS A 207 19.17 6.93 -11.98
CA LYS A 207 19.23 8.29 -11.47
C LYS A 207 18.62 8.43 -10.08
N LYS A 208 19.15 9.40 -9.32
CA LYS A 208 18.52 9.99 -8.14
C LYS A 208 17.99 11.37 -8.48
N ILE A 209 16.69 11.57 -8.31
CA ILE A 209 15.98 12.83 -8.58
C ILE A 209 15.82 13.55 -7.24
N ASN A 210 16.34 14.78 -7.15
CA ASN A 210 16.15 15.59 -5.94
C ASN A 210 14.70 16.09 -5.87
N VAL A 211 14.00 15.74 -4.80
CA VAL A 211 12.58 16.06 -4.59
C VAL A 211 12.31 16.91 -3.35
N GLY A 212 13.34 17.14 -2.51
CA GLY A 212 13.21 17.81 -1.22
C GLY A 212 13.22 16.83 -0.05
N ILE A 213 13.20 17.37 1.17
CA ILE A 213 13.52 16.68 2.41
C ILE A 213 12.49 15.63 2.77
N ASN A 214 12.96 14.41 3.13
CA ASN A 214 12.20 13.32 3.70
C ASN A 214 11.01 12.87 2.82
N PRO A 215 11.26 12.42 1.56
CA PRO A 215 10.23 11.82 0.73
C PRO A 215 9.78 10.48 1.31
N THR A 216 8.47 10.27 1.48
CA THR A 216 7.93 9.07 2.13
C THR A 216 6.82 8.40 1.36
N LYS A 217 5.94 9.17 0.71
CA LYS A 217 4.79 8.65 0.00
C LYS A 217 4.98 8.76 -1.50
N MET A 218 4.62 7.72 -2.23
CA MET A 218 4.70 7.68 -3.69
C MET A 218 3.36 7.26 -4.29
N ALA A 219 2.98 7.88 -5.38
CA ALA A 219 1.83 7.46 -6.19
C ALA A 219 2.11 7.71 -7.68
N SER A 220 1.42 6.95 -8.53
CA SER A 220 1.43 7.15 -9.98
C SER A 220 0.03 6.91 -10.54
N ASP A 221 -0.30 7.60 -11.63
CA ASP A 221 -1.45 7.29 -12.48
C ASP A 221 -1.05 6.52 -13.75
N GLY A 222 0.17 5.97 -13.75
CA GLY A 222 0.79 5.28 -14.89
C GLY A 222 1.68 6.19 -15.74
N ASN A 223 1.40 7.50 -15.80
CA ASN A 223 2.16 8.48 -16.58
C ASN A 223 2.87 9.51 -15.69
N ASN A 224 2.16 10.00 -14.67
CA ASN A 224 2.66 10.99 -13.74
C ASN A 224 3.17 10.31 -12.46
N VAL A 225 4.23 10.83 -11.90
CA VAL A 225 4.80 10.38 -10.62
C VAL A 225 4.62 11.50 -9.59
N TYR A 226 4.03 11.14 -8.46
CA TYR A 226 3.79 12.03 -7.33
C TYR A 226 4.55 11.54 -6.10
N VAL A 227 5.08 12.50 -5.33
CA VAL A 227 5.79 12.23 -4.08
C VAL A 227 5.35 13.21 -3.00
N ILE A 228 5.17 12.75 -1.78
CA ILE A 228 5.08 13.63 -0.62
C ILE A 228 6.43 13.65 0.07
N THR A 229 7.00 14.86 0.19
CA THR A 229 8.15 15.14 1.05
C THR A 229 7.63 15.64 2.39
N MET A 230 7.92 14.93 3.48
CA MET A 230 7.41 15.29 4.82
C MET A 230 8.13 16.49 5.44
N GLY A 231 9.25 16.91 4.81
CA GLY A 231 10.08 17.98 5.34
C GLY A 231 10.80 17.56 6.63
N ASP A 232 11.16 18.54 7.41
CA ASP A 232 11.80 18.35 8.73
C ASP A 232 10.84 18.68 9.90
N TYR A 233 9.55 18.73 9.62
CA TYR A 233 8.48 19.11 10.55
C TYR A 233 8.55 20.56 11.04
N SER A 234 9.40 21.40 10.43
CA SER A 234 9.42 22.84 10.68
C SER A 234 8.47 23.60 9.74
N ALA A 235 8.14 24.82 10.11
CA ALA A 235 7.36 25.70 9.23
C ALA A 235 8.12 26.14 7.96
N ALA A 236 9.46 26.05 7.97
CA ALA A 236 10.28 26.38 6.82
C ALA A 236 10.28 25.27 5.74
N ASN A 237 10.12 24.03 6.15
CA ASN A 237 10.10 22.87 5.27
C ASN A 237 8.84 22.01 5.52
N PRO A 238 7.64 22.51 5.18
CA PRO A 238 6.39 21.82 5.44
C PRO A 238 6.22 20.59 4.54
N ALA A 239 5.41 19.64 5.00
CA ALA A 239 5.02 18.50 4.19
C ALA A 239 4.34 18.97 2.89
N THR A 240 4.82 18.46 1.75
CA THR A 240 4.43 18.96 0.44
C THR A 240 4.25 17.84 -0.57
N LEU A 241 3.10 17.81 -1.23
CA LEU A 241 2.86 17.01 -2.43
C LEU A 241 3.58 17.64 -3.61
N ARG A 242 4.33 16.83 -4.35
CA ARG A 242 5.09 17.25 -5.53
C ARG A 242 4.83 16.30 -6.69
N GLN A 243 5.00 16.80 -7.91
CA GLN A 243 5.01 16.01 -9.14
C GLN A 243 6.43 15.98 -9.71
N ILE A 244 6.93 14.81 -10.02
CA ILE A 244 8.14 14.61 -10.80
C ILE A 244 7.73 14.69 -12.27
N VAL A 245 8.05 15.80 -12.93
CA VAL A 245 7.69 16.06 -14.34
C VAL A 245 8.67 15.35 -15.28
N ASN A 246 9.95 15.38 -14.91
CA ASN A 246 11.04 14.67 -15.56
C ASN A 246 12.22 14.58 -14.59
N ASP A 247 13.32 13.97 -15.04
CA ASP A 247 14.50 13.71 -14.21
C ASP A 247 15.17 14.98 -13.59
N ASN A 248 14.80 16.17 -14.04
CA ASN A 248 15.39 17.43 -13.58
C ASN A 248 14.36 18.46 -13.10
N THR A 249 13.06 18.15 -13.20
CA THR A 249 11.98 19.10 -12.89
C THR A 249 10.99 18.47 -11.93
N VAL A 250 10.88 19.06 -10.75
CA VAL A 250 9.94 18.66 -9.70
C VAL A 250 9.13 19.89 -9.28
N ASN A 251 7.82 19.83 -9.44
CA ASN A 251 6.90 20.90 -9.12
C ASN A 251 6.20 20.65 -7.78
N ALA A 252 6.20 21.64 -6.89
CA ALA A 252 5.35 21.62 -5.71
C ALA A 252 3.88 21.87 -6.12
N ILE A 253 2.96 21.09 -5.55
CA ILE A 253 1.52 21.17 -5.86
C ILE A 253 0.74 21.79 -4.70
N ALA A 254 0.82 21.17 -3.50
CA ALA A 254 0.05 21.59 -2.34
C ALA A 254 0.64 21.03 -1.05
N PRO A 255 0.34 21.59 0.13
CA PRO A 255 0.59 20.91 1.40
C PRO A 255 -0.16 19.58 1.48
N ALA A 256 0.54 18.51 1.86
CA ALA A 256 -0.05 17.18 2.05
C ALA A 256 0.84 16.27 2.90
N THR A 257 0.20 15.37 3.66
CA THR A 257 0.86 14.35 4.48
C THR A 257 0.51 12.92 4.07
N LEU A 258 -0.63 12.72 3.39
CA LEU A 258 -1.09 11.43 2.89
C LEU A 258 -1.64 11.60 1.47
N MET A 259 -1.51 10.54 0.65
CA MET A 259 -2.13 10.49 -0.68
C MET A 259 -2.49 9.07 -1.10
N GLY A 260 -3.47 8.96 -2.01
CA GLY A 260 -3.86 7.73 -2.68
C GLY A 260 -4.35 8.04 -4.09
N ALA A 261 -3.86 7.31 -5.08
CA ALA A 261 -4.24 7.48 -6.49
C ALA A 261 -5.22 6.38 -6.94
N GLY A 262 -6.13 6.74 -7.82
CA GLY A 262 -7.04 5.81 -8.49
C GLY A 262 -8.06 6.52 -9.35
N ALA A 263 -8.59 5.85 -10.38
CA ALA A 263 -9.62 6.36 -11.27
C ALA A 263 -9.30 7.75 -11.88
N GLY A 264 -8.04 8.00 -12.29
CA GLY A 264 -7.60 9.27 -12.87
C GLY A 264 -7.52 10.44 -11.87
N LYS A 265 -7.52 10.14 -10.58
CA LYS A 265 -7.49 11.14 -9.51
C LYS A 265 -6.43 10.82 -8.47
N LEU A 266 -5.90 11.87 -7.85
CA LEU A 266 -5.04 11.79 -6.68
C LEU A 266 -5.75 12.46 -5.51
N TYR A 267 -6.19 11.67 -4.53
CA TYR A 267 -6.76 12.16 -3.28
C TYR A 267 -5.63 12.39 -2.29
N PHE A 268 -5.64 13.51 -1.59
CA PHE A 268 -4.59 13.83 -0.63
C PHE A 268 -5.15 14.56 0.59
N ILE A 269 -4.48 14.32 1.72
CA ILE A 269 -4.85 14.85 3.03
C ILE A 269 -3.68 15.67 3.56
N ASN A 270 -3.97 16.87 4.05
CA ASN A 270 -3.02 17.64 4.83
C ASN A 270 -3.43 17.60 6.30
N ALA A 271 -2.74 16.76 7.08
CA ALA A 271 -2.97 16.54 8.51
C ALA A 271 -1.62 16.54 9.26
N PRO A 272 -0.87 17.67 9.28
CA PRO A 272 0.39 17.72 9.99
C PRO A 272 0.17 17.57 11.50
N TYR A 273 1.16 17.00 12.19
CA TYR A 273 1.07 16.79 13.63
C TYR A 273 0.77 18.09 14.39
N GLY A 274 -0.25 18.05 15.25
CA GLY A 274 -0.69 19.21 16.04
C GLY A 274 -1.54 20.23 15.28
N ALA A 275 -1.92 19.96 14.02
CA ALA A 275 -2.81 20.85 13.29
C ALA A 275 -4.21 20.88 13.91
N SER A 276 -4.83 22.07 13.87
CA SER A 276 -6.20 22.29 14.36
C SER A 276 -7.27 21.92 13.34
N SER A 277 -6.89 21.69 12.08
CA SER A 277 -7.78 21.30 11.00
C SER A 277 -7.11 20.31 10.06
N ILE A 278 -7.92 19.49 9.39
CA ILE A 278 -7.49 18.53 8.39
C ILE A 278 -8.10 18.93 7.06
N ASP A 279 -7.26 19.10 6.04
CA ASP A 279 -7.69 19.41 4.69
C ASP A 279 -7.73 18.15 3.84
N TYR A 280 -8.85 17.95 3.14
CA TYR A 280 -9.04 16.86 2.19
C TYR A 280 -9.24 17.44 0.81
N LYS A 281 -8.43 17.00 -0.15
CA LYS A 281 -8.45 17.51 -1.52
C LYS A 281 -8.32 16.40 -2.53
N VAL A 282 -8.71 16.68 -3.75
CA VAL A 282 -8.55 15.82 -4.91
C VAL A 282 -7.96 16.60 -6.06
N LEU A 283 -6.95 16.04 -6.70
CA LEU A 283 -6.34 16.48 -7.94
C LEU A 283 -6.85 15.57 -9.07
N ASP A 284 -7.45 16.16 -10.07
CA ASP A 284 -7.71 15.50 -11.36
C ASP A 284 -6.38 15.46 -12.13
N THR A 285 -5.86 14.26 -12.39
CA THR A 285 -4.50 14.11 -12.94
C THR A 285 -4.40 14.48 -14.41
N ALA A 286 -5.53 14.45 -15.13
CA ALA A 286 -5.59 14.83 -16.54
C ALA A 286 -5.61 16.34 -16.75
N THR A 287 -6.32 17.07 -15.87
CA THR A 287 -6.50 18.53 -16.00
C THR A 287 -5.61 19.34 -15.09
N GLY A 288 -5.02 18.73 -14.04
CA GLY A 288 -4.27 19.44 -13.01
C GLY A 288 -5.15 20.24 -12.03
N THR A 289 -6.48 20.09 -12.12
CA THR A 289 -7.41 20.84 -11.29
C THR A 289 -7.50 20.27 -9.88
N ILE A 290 -7.35 21.13 -8.87
CA ILE A 290 -7.51 20.74 -7.46
C ILE A 290 -8.86 21.25 -6.96
N SER A 291 -9.60 20.37 -6.28
CA SER A 291 -10.87 20.70 -5.63
C SER A 291 -10.92 20.16 -4.19
N ALA A 292 -11.88 20.63 -3.40
CA ALA A 292 -12.12 20.05 -2.09
C ALA A 292 -12.70 18.63 -2.23
N PHE A 293 -12.29 17.74 -1.34
CA PHE A 293 -12.91 16.45 -1.13
C PHE A 293 -13.66 16.51 0.20
N PRO A 294 -15.01 16.62 0.20
CA PRO A 294 -15.79 17.03 1.38
C PRO A 294 -16.00 15.87 2.37
N VAL A 295 -14.93 15.32 2.88
CA VAL A 295 -14.91 14.26 3.89
C VAL A 295 -15.09 14.83 5.29
N SER A 296 -15.80 14.11 6.13
CA SER A 296 -16.01 14.49 7.54
C SER A 296 -15.88 13.30 8.50
N GLY A 297 -15.61 13.62 9.77
CA GLY A 297 -15.58 12.66 10.87
C GLY A 297 -14.42 11.66 10.80
N VAL A 298 -13.27 12.07 10.26
CA VAL A 298 -12.00 11.35 10.40
C VAL A 298 -11.11 12.18 11.30
N ASP A 299 -10.75 11.63 12.46
CA ASP A 299 -10.14 12.42 13.54
C ASP A 299 -8.61 12.45 13.44
N SER A 300 -8.00 11.33 13.02
CA SER A 300 -6.54 11.19 12.92
C SER A 300 -6.19 10.26 11.75
N PRO A 301 -6.26 10.77 10.51
CA PRO A 301 -6.06 9.95 9.31
C PRO A 301 -4.66 9.34 9.28
N ALA A 302 -4.58 8.05 8.91
CA ALA A 302 -3.34 7.29 8.87
C ALA A 302 -3.00 6.80 7.45
N ALA A 303 -4.00 6.50 6.63
CA ALA A 303 -3.84 6.17 5.22
C ALA A 303 -5.08 6.59 4.42
N ILE A 304 -4.89 6.77 3.11
CA ILE A 304 -5.97 6.97 2.15
C ILE A 304 -5.70 6.10 0.93
N ALA A 305 -6.72 5.41 0.43
CA ALA A 305 -6.62 4.58 -0.77
C ALA A 305 -7.91 4.68 -1.60
N VAL A 306 -7.79 4.42 -2.89
CA VAL A 306 -8.90 4.44 -3.85
C VAL A 306 -9.06 3.05 -4.41
N ASP A 307 -10.26 2.49 -4.32
CA ASP A 307 -10.58 1.23 -5.00
C ASP A 307 -10.56 1.46 -6.52
N PRO A 308 -9.65 0.80 -7.25
CA PRO A 308 -9.46 1.09 -8.66
C PRO A 308 -10.60 0.59 -9.56
N VAL A 309 -11.50 -0.26 -9.03
CA VAL A 309 -12.64 -0.82 -9.78
C VAL A 309 -13.91 -0.01 -9.53
N VAL A 310 -14.23 0.24 -8.26
CA VAL A 310 -15.49 0.93 -7.91
C VAL A 310 -15.32 2.44 -7.69
N GLY A 311 -14.07 2.93 -7.56
CA GLY A 311 -13.77 4.35 -7.38
C GLY A 311 -14.06 4.89 -5.98
N ASP A 312 -14.44 4.04 -5.02
CA ASP A 312 -14.68 4.45 -3.64
C ASP A 312 -13.34 4.77 -2.93
N VAL A 313 -13.38 5.77 -2.06
CA VAL A 313 -12.21 6.26 -1.32
C VAL A 313 -12.29 5.78 0.12
N PHE A 314 -11.20 5.20 0.59
CA PHE A 314 -11.08 4.66 1.94
C PHE A 314 -10.07 5.46 2.73
N VAL A 315 -10.45 5.92 3.93
CA VAL A 315 -9.57 6.66 4.84
C VAL A 315 -9.53 5.93 6.17
N THR A 316 -8.33 5.46 6.56
CA THR A 316 -8.11 4.89 7.89
C THR A 316 -7.84 5.98 8.91
N SER A 317 -8.14 5.70 10.17
CA SER A 317 -7.89 6.63 11.27
C SER A 317 -7.55 5.91 12.56
N TYR A 318 -6.68 6.50 13.36
CA TYR A 318 -6.58 6.17 14.77
C TYR A 318 -7.84 6.66 15.49
N ASN A 319 -8.25 5.95 16.54
CA ASN A 319 -9.21 6.48 17.51
C ASN A 319 -8.55 7.50 18.43
N MET A 320 -9.33 8.47 18.88
CA MET A 320 -8.87 9.49 19.85
C MET A 320 -9.15 9.05 21.28
N VAL A 321 -8.17 9.18 22.14
CA VAL A 321 -8.30 8.95 23.59
C VAL A 321 -7.74 10.16 24.32
N GLY A 322 -8.56 10.81 25.13
CA GLY A 322 -8.13 12.02 25.85
C GLY A 322 -7.73 13.20 24.95
N GLY A 323 -8.24 13.26 23.71
CA GLY A 323 -7.91 14.31 22.74
C GLY A 323 -6.67 14.04 21.90
N TYR A 324 -6.06 12.85 22.01
CA TYR A 324 -4.87 12.45 21.26
C TYR A 324 -5.10 11.15 20.50
N ALA A 325 -4.42 10.97 19.38
CA ALA A 325 -4.43 9.72 18.62
C ALA A 325 -3.92 8.56 19.50
N SER A 326 -4.71 7.49 19.61
CA SER A 326 -4.33 6.31 20.38
C SER A 326 -3.62 5.29 19.48
N TYR A 327 -2.39 4.97 19.83
CA TYR A 327 -1.60 3.94 19.14
C TYR A 327 -1.72 2.56 19.81
N SER A 328 -2.62 2.40 20.79
CA SER A 328 -2.78 1.15 21.55
C SER A 328 -4.21 0.61 21.53
N THR A 329 -5.14 1.33 20.95
CA THR A 329 -6.53 0.90 20.78
C THR A 329 -6.83 0.63 19.30
N PRO A 330 -7.78 -0.24 18.98
CA PRO A 330 -8.25 -0.41 17.62
C PRO A 330 -8.60 0.92 16.97
N GLY A 331 -8.29 1.04 15.67
CA GLY A 331 -8.67 2.18 14.86
C GLY A 331 -9.95 1.92 14.08
N TYR A 332 -10.17 2.72 13.04
CA TYR A 332 -11.29 2.53 12.13
C TYR A 332 -10.93 2.92 10.69
N ILE A 333 -11.82 2.59 9.77
CA ILE A 333 -11.75 3.00 8.37
C ILE A 333 -13.13 3.47 7.90
N LYS A 334 -13.18 4.53 7.13
CA LYS A 334 -14.39 5.02 6.49
C LYS A 334 -14.28 4.90 4.97
N GLN A 335 -15.36 4.44 4.36
CA GLN A 335 -15.57 4.34 2.93
C GLN A 335 -16.41 5.52 2.46
N TYR A 336 -15.98 6.21 1.42
CA TYR A 336 -16.65 7.35 0.81
C TYR A 336 -16.82 7.13 -0.69
N LYS A 337 -17.85 7.73 -1.27
CA LYS A 337 -17.93 7.90 -2.72
C LYS A 337 -16.94 8.97 -3.20
N ALA A 338 -16.70 9.01 -4.51
CA ALA A 338 -15.82 10.01 -5.12
C ALA A 338 -16.27 11.47 -4.89
N ASP A 339 -17.54 11.70 -4.53
CA ASP A 339 -18.10 12.99 -4.16
C ASP A 339 -17.95 13.35 -2.68
N GLY A 340 -17.36 12.45 -1.88
CA GLY A 340 -17.15 12.61 -0.43
C GLY A 340 -18.31 12.15 0.45
N SER A 341 -19.41 11.63 -0.13
CA SER A 341 -20.50 11.07 0.65
C SER A 341 -20.07 9.80 1.38
N LEU A 342 -20.36 9.73 2.69
CA LEU A 342 -20.02 8.57 3.52
C LEU A 342 -20.87 7.37 3.12
N VAL A 343 -20.22 6.25 2.79
CA VAL A 343 -20.86 4.98 2.51
C VAL A 343 -20.97 4.17 3.80
N LYS A 344 -19.86 3.97 4.49
CA LYS A 344 -19.82 3.13 5.67
C LYS A 344 -18.60 3.39 6.56
N HIS A 345 -18.75 3.06 7.84
CA HIS A 345 -17.72 3.01 8.86
C HIS A 345 -17.48 1.55 9.26
N TYR A 346 -16.20 1.18 9.44
CA TYR A 346 -15.80 -0.14 9.89
C TYR A 346 -14.73 -0.02 10.98
N ASP A 347 -14.78 -0.87 11.99
CA ASP A 347 -13.69 -1.01 12.95
C ASP A 347 -12.51 -1.78 12.33
N THR A 348 -11.28 -1.46 12.76
CA THR A 348 -10.06 -2.14 12.34
C THR A 348 -9.26 -2.63 13.55
N GLY A 349 -8.10 -3.24 13.32
CA GLY A 349 -7.11 -3.51 14.37
C GLY A 349 -6.38 -2.24 14.81
N VAL A 350 -5.35 -2.42 15.66
CA VAL A 350 -4.53 -1.32 16.17
C VAL A 350 -3.55 -0.84 15.10
N GLY A 351 -3.53 0.46 14.84
CA GLY A 351 -2.61 1.08 13.87
C GLY A 351 -2.93 0.77 12.41
N PRO A 352 -4.13 1.10 11.89
CA PRO A 352 -4.52 0.82 10.50
C PRO A 352 -3.73 1.71 9.53
N CYS A 353 -2.62 1.20 9.01
CA CYS A 353 -1.60 1.97 8.30
C CYS A 353 -1.63 1.84 6.77
N TYR A 354 -2.34 0.84 6.22
CA TYR A 354 -2.40 0.64 4.78
C TYR A 354 -3.69 -0.08 4.36
N VAL A 355 -4.15 0.20 3.13
CA VAL A 355 -5.34 -0.44 2.52
C VAL A 355 -4.93 -1.03 1.18
N ASN A 356 -5.24 -2.31 0.96
CA ASN A 356 -5.06 -2.99 -0.31
C ASN A 356 -6.36 -3.67 -0.74
N PHE A 357 -6.70 -3.60 -2.03
CA PHE A 357 -7.98 -4.10 -2.54
C PHE A 357 -7.86 -5.54 -3.04
N ASN A 358 -8.88 -6.34 -2.73
CA ASN A 358 -9.00 -7.72 -3.20
C ASN A 358 -9.60 -7.77 -4.60
N ILE A 359 -8.77 -7.47 -5.60
CA ILE A 359 -9.17 -7.40 -7.00
C ILE A 359 -8.99 -8.78 -7.65
N ALA A 360 -9.97 -9.20 -8.44
CA ALA A 360 -9.94 -10.45 -9.19
C ALA A 360 -10.52 -10.26 -10.60
N GLU A 361 -10.04 -11.06 -11.53
CA GLU A 361 -10.70 -11.26 -12.80
C GLU A 361 -11.65 -12.48 -12.68
N VAL A 362 -12.88 -12.32 -13.08
CA VAL A 362 -13.90 -13.36 -13.08
C VAL A 362 -14.49 -13.48 -14.49
N ALA A 363 -14.86 -14.69 -14.88
CA ALA A 363 -15.60 -14.89 -16.14
C ALA A 363 -16.95 -14.14 -16.09
N LYS A 364 -17.31 -13.53 -17.23
CA LYS A 364 -18.62 -12.87 -17.39
C LYS A 364 -19.75 -13.87 -17.45
#